data_e8dc05e666e5bf5ab5467758fe54b601
#
_entry.id   e8dc05e666e5bf5ab5467758fe54b601
#
_cell.length_a   1.000
_cell.length_b   1.000
_cell.length_c   1.000
_cell.angle_alpha   90.00
_cell.angle_beta   90.00
_cell.angle_gamma   90.00
#
_symmetry.space_group_name_H-M   'P 1'
#
loop_
_entity.id
_entity.type
_entity.pdbx_description
1 polymer ?
#
loop_
_entity_poly.entity_id
_entity_poly.type
_entity_poly.pdbx_seq_one_letter_code
_entity_poly.pdbx_strand_id
1 'polypeptide(L)'
;MAQPLSFMFNVHTNQVRHVTTNLVAAFKGQDTHPLPNIVHYLWLVQLPDQVNQPKDTKCMLLTTVYDEEFGPYVKDIARAHPALFDAALPNIVGMEKMVPVLKHLDAFAAFILAHDLTGGGKIPTFLQNYTDTVLNIWAND
;
A
#
# COMPACT_ATOMS: atom_id res chain seq x y z
N MET A 1 0.90 -17.46 -6.54
CA MET A 1 -0.40 -16.89 -6.94
C MET A 1 -0.48 -15.43 -6.57
N ALA A 2 -0.90 -14.60 -7.50
CA ALA A 2 -1.00 -13.16 -7.27
C ALA A 2 -2.06 -12.85 -6.22
N GLN A 3 -1.73 -11.92 -5.31
CA GLN A 3 -2.62 -11.52 -4.23
C GLN A 3 -2.77 -9.99 -4.25
N PRO A 4 -3.99 -9.48 -3.97
CA PRO A 4 -4.19 -8.05 -3.90
C PRO A 4 -3.85 -7.50 -2.52
N LEU A 5 -3.40 -6.24 -2.50
CA LEU A 5 -3.35 -5.41 -1.30
C LEU A 5 -4.19 -4.17 -1.58
N SER A 6 -5.12 -3.86 -0.70
CA SER A 6 -5.95 -2.66 -0.80
C SER A 6 -5.86 -1.91 0.53
N PHE A 7 -4.80 -1.14 0.67
CA PHE A 7 -4.46 -0.43 1.91
C PHE A 7 -5.16 0.93 1.94
N MET A 8 -6.07 1.09 2.90
CA MET A 8 -6.78 2.36 3.11
C MET A 8 -6.20 3.08 4.33
N PHE A 9 -5.87 4.35 4.16
CA PHE A 9 -5.21 5.12 5.21
C PHE A 9 -5.56 6.59 5.09
N ASN A 10 -5.36 7.33 6.19
CA ASN A 10 -5.63 8.76 6.24
C ASN A 10 -4.33 9.55 6.30
N VAL A 11 -4.27 10.63 5.53
CA VAL A 11 -3.10 11.50 5.42
C VAL A 11 -3.49 12.89 5.85
N HIS A 12 -2.60 13.59 6.58
CA HIS A 12 -2.84 14.99 6.92
C HIS A 12 -3.00 15.80 5.62
N THR A 13 -4.02 16.65 5.59
CA THR A 13 -4.48 17.32 4.36
C THR A 13 -3.35 18.01 3.60
N ASN A 14 -2.45 18.68 4.31
CA ASN A 14 -1.38 19.44 3.69
C ASN A 14 -0.23 18.57 3.17
N GLN A 15 -0.26 17.26 3.42
CA GLN A 15 0.83 16.35 3.11
C GLN A 15 0.45 15.31 2.06
N VAL A 16 -0.69 15.44 1.43
CA VAL A 16 -1.17 14.43 0.47
C VAL A 16 -0.16 14.25 -0.66
N ARG A 17 0.30 15.33 -1.28
CA ARG A 17 1.26 15.23 -2.38
C ARG A 17 2.57 14.62 -1.91
N HIS A 18 3.07 15.03 -0.76
CA HIS A 18 4.33 14.53 -0.21
C HIS A 18 4.27 13.02 0.05
N VAL A 19 3.20 12.57 0.72
CA VAL A 19 3.01 11.15 1.02
C VAL A 19 2.84 10.34 -0.26
N THR A 20 1.99 10.82 -1.17
CA THR A 20 1.73 10.13 -2.44
C THR A 20 3.01 9.97 -3.25
N THR A 21 3.79 11.03 -3.39
CA THR A 21 5.04 10.98 -4.15
C THR A 21 6.01 9.95 -3.56
N ASN A 22 6.17 9.93 -2.25
CA ASN A 22 7.10 9.01 -1.60
C ASN A 22 6.61 7.56 -1.68
N LEU A 23 5.32 7.30 -1.46
CA LEU A 23 4.79 5.94 -1.54
C LEU A 23 4.86 5.39 -2.97
N VAL A 24 4.50 6.19 -3.96
CA VAL A 24 4.59 5.76 -5.36
C VAL A 24 6.03 5.45 -5.72
N ALA A 25 6.97 6.28 -5.31
CA ALA A 25 8.39 6.04 -5.57
C ALA A 25 8.87 4.75 -4.90
N ALA A 26 8.43 4.47 -3.67
CA ALA A 26 8.81 3.26 -2.96
C ALA A 26 8.31 2.00 -3.68
N PHE A 27 7.05 2.01 -4.12
CA PHE A 27 6.48 0.86 -4.80
C PHE A 27 6.95 0.73 -6.25
N LYS A 28 7.33 1.82 -6.90
CA LYS A 28 7.89 1.79 -8.26
C LYS A 28 9.40 1.64 -8.30
N GLY A 29 10.08 1.76 -7.18
CA GLY A 29 11.53 1.75 -7.10
C GLY A 29 12.19 0.42 -7.43
N GLN A 30 11.42 -0.54 -7.88
CA GLN A 30 11.84 -1.88 -8.23
C GLN A 30 12.80 -1.93 -9.40
N ASP A 31 12.76 -0.91 -10.26
CA ASP A 31 13.69 -0.83 -11.38
C ASP A 31 15.13 -0.64 -10.89
N THR A 32 15.30 0.02 -9.73
CA THR A 32 16.60 0.27 -9.13
C THR A 32 17.01 -0.85 -8.17
N HIS A 33 16.02 -1.41 -7.46
CA HIS A 33 16.23 -2.48 -6.48
C HIS A 33 15.20 -3.58 -6.70
N PRO A 34 15.35 -4.35 -7.79
CA PRO A 34 14.34 -5.34 -8.13
C PRO A 34 14.24 -6.41 -7.05
N LEU A 35 13.03 -6.59 -6.53
CA LEU A 35 12.69 -7.68 -5.63
C LEU A 35 11.99 -8.74 -6.47
N PRO A 36 12.27 -10.03 -6.25
CA PRO A 36 11.54 -11.07 -6.96
C PRO A 36 10.06 -11.08 -6.55
N ASN A 37 9.18 -11.45 -7.46
CA ASN A 37 7.74 -11.62 -7.21
C ASN A 37 7.02 -10.34 -6.80
N ILE A 38 7.31 -9.27 -7.52
CA ILE A 38 6.90 -7.95 -7.10
C ILE A 38 5.60 -7.47 -7.70
N VAL A 39 5.30 -6.26 -7.33
CA VAL A 39 4.18 -5.45 -7.75
C VAL A 39 3.95 -5.56 -9.26
N HIS A 40 2.86 -6.21 -9.62
CA HIS A 40 2.42 -6.27 -11.01
C HIS A 40 1.62 -5.03 -11.38
N TYR A 41 1.14 -4.30 -10.40
CA TYR A 41 0.17 -3.24 -10.60
C TYR A 41 0.14 -2.35 -9.36
N LEU A 42 0.09 -1.04 -9.58
CA LEU A 42 -0.01 -0.06 -8.50
C LEU A 42 -1.03 1.00 -8.85
N TRP A 43 -1.95 1.25 -7.93
CA TRP A 43 -2.93 2.30 -8.07
C TRP A 43 -3.08 3.00 -6.72
N LEU A 44 -2.93 4.32 -6.72
CA LEU A 44 -3.10 5.14 -5.52
C LEU A 44 -4.08 6.26 -5.85
N VAL A 45 -5.20 6.28 -5.14
CA VAL A 45 -6.25 7.27 -5.36
C VAL A 45 -6.69 7.91 -4.05
N GLN A 46 -7.19 9.13 -4.14
CA GLN A 46 -7.85 9.78 -3.02
C GLN A 46 -9.33 9.45 -3.08
N LEU A 47 -9.86 8.95 -1.96
CA LEU A 47 -11.26 8.62 -1.83
C LEU A 47 -12.05 9.83 -1.31
N PRO A 48 -13.39 9.84 -1.50
CA PRO A 48 -14.25 10.80 -0.81
C PRO A 48 -14.07 10.69 0.70
N ASP A 49 -14.39 11.75 1.42
CA ASP A 49 -14.31 11.76 2.87
C ASP A 49 -15.20 10.66 3.44
N GLN A 50 -14.66 9.92 4.41
CA GLN A 50 -15.34 8.78 5.02
C GLN A 50 -16.00 9.19 6.34
N VAL A 51 -17.02 8.42 6.74
CA VAL A 51 -17.65 8.59 8.07
C VAL A 51 -16.59 8.32 9.14
N ASN A 52 -16.55 9.16 10.17
CA ASN A 52 -15.58 9.08 11.27
C ASN A 52 -14.13 9.28 10.85
N GLN A 53 -13.91 9.86 9.68
CA GLN A 53 -12.56 10.21 9.24
C GLN A 53 -11.98 11.29 10.19
N PRO A 54 -10.69 11.14 10.58
CA PRO A 54 -10.07 12.18 11.42
C PRO A 54 -10.12 13.55 10.75
N LYS A 55 -10.26 14.59 11.58
CA LYS A 55 -10.33 15.97 11.10
C LYS A 55 -9.03 16.36 10.39
N ASP A 56 -9.14 17.17 9.36
CA ASP A 56 -8.01 17.69 8.57
C ASP A 56 -7.16 16.57 7.93
N THR A 57 -7.84 15.51 7.49
CA THR A 57 -7.20 14.42 6.76
C THR A 57 -7.90 14.15 5.45
N LYS A 58 -7.22 13.42 4.58
CA LYS A 58 -7.78 12.87 3.36
C LYS A 58 -7.59 11.36 3.35
N CYS A 59 -8.61 10.65 2.89
CA CYS A 59 -8.58 9.19 2.82
C CYS A 59 -7.94 8.76 1.50
N MET A 60 -6.97 7.87 1.58
CA MET A 60 -6.24 7.35 0.43
C MET A 60 -6.42 5.85 0.34
N LEU A 61 -6.40 5.33 -0.88
CA LEU A 61 -6.44 3.90 -1.14
C LEU A 61 -5.28 3.54 -2.06
N LEU A 62 -4.39 2.69 -1.58
CA LEU A 62 -3.29 2.14 -2.37
C LEU A 62 -3.63 0.70 -2.70
N THR A 63 -3.70 0.38 -3.99
CA THR A 63 -3.99 -0.97 -4.46
C THR A 63 -2.80 -1.48 -5.26
N THR A 64 -2.34 -2.67 -4.91
CA THR A 64 -1.28 -3.35 -5.64
C THR A 64 -1.58 -4.85 -5.69
N VAL A 65 -0.88 -5.56 -6.56
CA VAL A 65 -0.95 -7.01 -6.68
C VAL A 65 0.47 -7.55 -6.54
N TYR A 66 0.64 -8.56 -5.71
CA TYR A 66 1.94 -9.14 -5.39
C TYR A 66 1.87 -10.67 -5.42
N ASP A 67 3.03 -11.33 -5.52
CA ASP A 67 3.11 -12.79 -5.71
C ASP A 67 3.64 -13.55 -4.50
N GLU A 68 3.94 -12.90 -3.39
CA GLU A 68 4.43 -13.59 -2.20
C GLU A 68 3.47 -13.40 -1.02
N GLU A 69 3.83 -13.95 0.13
CA GLU A 69 3.03 -13.76 1.33
C GLU A 69 3.05 -12.30 1.78
N PHE A 70 1.96 -11.88 2.43
CA PHE A 70 1.75 -10.49 2.83
C PHE A 70 2.89 -9.93 3.69
N GLY A 71 3.23 -10.62 4.78
CA GLY A 71 4.24 -10.12 5.71
C GLY A 71 5.60 -9.89 5.05
N PRO A 72 6.18 -10.90 4.41
CA PRO A 72 7.43 -10.73 3.68
C PRO A 72 7.37 -9.62 2.63
N TYR A 73 6.28 -9.55 1.88
CA TYR A 73 6.12 -8.55 0.83
C TYR A 73 6.26 -7.12 1.36
N VAL A 74 5.45 -6.75 2.37
CA VAL A 74 5.47 -5.38 2.89
C VAL A 74 6.77 -5.05 3.60
N LYS A 75 7.38 -6.01 4.29
CA LYS A 75 8.65 -5.79 4.97
C LYS A 75 9.79 -5.63 3.97
N ASP A 76 9.78 -6.40 2.87
CA ASP A 76 10.81 -6.31 1.84
C ASP A 76 10.79 -4.95 1.16
N ILE A 77 9.59 -4.41 0.86
CA ILE A 77 9.48 -3.08 0.28
C ILE A 77 10.03 -2.03 1.23
N ALA A 78 9.70 -2.14 2.52
CA ALA A 78 10.21 -1.19 3.52
C ALA A 78 11.73 -1.27 3.64
N ARG A 79 12.31 -2.47 3.58
CA ARG A 79 13.77 -2.64 3.62
C ARG A 79 14.44 -2.09 2.37
N ALA A 80 13.77 -2.19 1.23
CA ALA A 80 14.33 -1.71 -0.04
C ALA A 80 14.37 -0.19 -0.11
N HIS A 81 13.39 0.49 0.49
CA HIS A 81 13.23 1.94 0.38
C HIS A 81 12.91 2.61 1.72
N PRO A 82 13.77 2.42 2.74
CA PRO A 82 13.46 2.94 4.08
C PRO A 82 13.34 4.46 4.13
N ALA A 83 14.16 5.19 3.37
CA ALA A 83 14.11 6.65 3.38
C ALA A 83 12.79 7.20 2.87
N LEU A 84 12.21 6.55 1.86
CA LEU A 84 10.92 6.98 1.30
C LEU A 84 9.79 6.77 2.30
N PHE A 85 9.79 5.65 3.01
CA PHE A 85 8.81 5.40 4.07
C PHE A 85 9.03 6.34 5.25
N ASP A 86 10.27 6.59 5.65
CA ASP A 86 10.55 7.52 6.74
C ASP A 86 10.07 8.94 6.41
N ALA A 87 10.05 9.31 5.15
CA ALA A 87 9.52 10.60 4.72
C ALA A 87 7.98 10.61 4.74
N ALA A 88 7.34 9.50 4.40
CA ALA A 88 5.88 9.43 4.29
C ALA A 88 5.17 9.18 5.63
N LEU A 89 5.69 8.26 6.44
CA LEU A 89 4.98 7.75 7.62
C LEU A 89 4.60 8.81 8.65
N PRO A 90 5.41 9.86 8.93
CA PRO A 90 5.02 10.87 9.90
C PRO A 90 3.73 11.59 9.56
N ASN A 91 3.30 11.53 8.31
CA ASN A 91 2.11 12.23 7.81
C ASN A 91 0.91 11.32 7.59
N ILE A 92 1.03 10.05 7.98
CA ILE A 92 -0.06 9.07 7.90
C ILE A 92 -0.58 8.82 9.30
N VAL A 93 -1.89 9.01 9.49
CA VAL A 93 -2.52 8.85 10.79
C VAL A 93 -2.34 7.41 11.29
N GLY A 94 -1.76 7.26 12.46
CA GLY A 94 -1.49 5.97 13.07
C GLY A 94 -0.11 5.42 12.81
N MET A 95 0.66 6.02 11.90
CA MET A 95 2.02 5.56 11.55
C MET A 95 3.12 6.54 11.94
N GLU A 96 2.75 7.63 12.61
CA GLU A 96 3.68 8.72 12.92
C GLU A 96 4.90 8.29 13.74
N LYS A 97 4.72 7.27 14.58
CA LYS A 97 5.79 6.78 15.48
C LYS A 97 6.55 5.58 14.92
N MET A 98 6.31 5.22 13.69
CA MET A 98 6.95 4.05 13.06
C MET A 98 8.24 4.42 12.31
N VAL A 99 8.86 5.52 12.67
CA VAL A 99 10.09 6.00 12.05
C VAL A 99 11.24 5.85 13.06
N PRO A 100 12.38 5.31 12.69
CA PRO A 100 12.70 4.75 11.36
C PRO A 100 12.00 3.42 11.11
N VAL A 101 11.51 3.24 9.90
CA VAL A 101 10.70 2.06 9.54
C VAL A 101 11.45 0.75 9.78
N LEU A 102 12.76 0.74 9.56
CA LEU A 102 13.59 -0.46 9.77
C LEU A 102 13.57 -0.97 11.20
N LYS A 103 13.27 -0.12 12.17
CA LYS A 103 13.15 -0.51 13.57
C LYS A 103 11.73 -0.87 13.98
N HIS A 104 10.77 -0.73 13.05
CA HIS A 104 9.35 -0.90 13.34
C HIS A 104 8.67 -1.77 12.28
N LEU A 105 9.40 -2.72 11.68
CA LEU A 105 8.87 -3.52 10.56
C LEU A 105 7.64 -4.33 10.95
N ASP A 106 7.63 -4.90 12.15
CA ASP A 106 6.47 -5.67 12.60
C ASP A 106 5.24 -4.79 12.81
N ALA A 107 5.42 -3.63 13.43
CA ALA A 107 4.34 -2.67 13.63
C ALA A 107 3.84 -2.12 12.29
N PHE A 108 4.74 -1.85 11.38
CA PHE A 108 4.42 -1.39 10.03
C PHE A 108 3.56 -2.41 9.28
N ALA A 109 4.00 -3.67 9.26
CA ALA A 109 3.25 -4.74 8.61
C ALA A 109 1.89 -4.95 9.27
N ALA A 110 1.82 -4.91 10.60
CA ALA A 110 0.57 -5.08 11.34
C ALA A 110 -0.43 -3.96 11.04
N PHE A 111 0.05 -2.72 10.93
CA PHE A 111 -0.82 -1.59 10.60
C PHE A 111 -1.41 -1.75 9.19
N ILE A 112 -0.58 -2.11 8.23
CA ILE A 112 -1.06 -2.29 6.85
C ILE A 112 -2.06 -3.44 6.80
N LEU A 113 -1.78 -4.55 7.47
CA LEU A 113 -2.72 -5.67 7.52
C LEU A 113 -4.07 -5.27 8.12
N ALA A 114 -4.04 -4.49 9.20
CA ALA A 114 -5.26 -4.03 9.87
C ALA A 114 -6.10 -3.11 8.99
N HIS A 115 -5.48 -2.43 8.03
CA HIS A 115 -6.15 -1.49 7.12
C HIS A 115 -6.21 -1.99 5.69
N ASP A 116 -5.86 -3.25 5.47
CA ASP A 116 -5.97 -3.90 4.16
C ASP A 116 -7.37 -4.48 4.02
N LEU A 117 -8.12 -4.00 3.04
CA LEU A 117 -9.49 -4.43 2.80
C LEU A 117 -9.56 -5.90 2.34
N THR A 118 -8.43 -6.48 1.95
CA THR A 118 -8.36 -7.89 1.53
C THR A 118 -7.90 -8.81 2.66
N GLY A 119 -7.59 -8.26 3.84
CA GLY A 119 -7.14 -9.07 4.99
C GLY A 119 -5.84 -9.82 4.74
N GLY A 120 -4.89 -9.22 4.00
CA GLY A 120 -3.63 -9.88 3.67
C GLY A 120 -3.78 -10.97 2.63
N GLY A 121 -4.78 -10.87 1.78
CA GLY A 121 -5.07 -11.84 0.74
C GLY A 121 -5.86 -13.06 1.24
N LYS A 122 -6.25 -13.08 2.50
CA LYS A 122 -6.98 -14.22 3.08
C LYS A 122 -8.48 -14.18 2.80
N ILE A 123 -9.01 -13.00 2.54
CA ILE A 123 -10.43 -12.85 2.26
C ILE A 123 -10.62 -13.07 0.76
N PRO A 124 -11.41 -14.09 0.35
CA PRO A 124 -11.73 -14.27 -1.06
C PRO A 124 -12.43 -13.01 -1.51
N THR A 125 -11.81 -12.25 -2.40
CA THR A 125 -12.33 -10.95 -2.74
C THR A 125 -12.77 -10.92 -4.18
N PHE A 126 -13.76 -10.12 -4.42
CA PHE A 126 -14.13 -9.70 -5.74
C PHE A 126 -12.92 -9.15 -6.51
N LEU A 127 -12.03 -8.46 -5.81
CA LEU A 127 -10.86 -7.83 -6.42
C LEU A 127 -9.90 -8.88 -7.00
N GLN A 128 -9.66 -9.99 -6.30
CA GLN A 128 -8.79 -11.05 -6.81
C GLN A 128 -9.38 -11.70 -8.06
N ASN A 129 -10.66 -12.04 -8.01
CA ASN A 129 -11.37 -12.57 -9.17
C ASN A 129 -11.46 -11.54 -10.29
N TYR A 130 -11.62 -10.30 -9.92
CA TYR A 130 -11.74 -9.20 -10.86
C TYR A 130 -10.44 -8.96 -11.62
N THR A 131 -9.29 -9.16 -11.00
CA THR A 131 -8.00 -9.01 -11.69
C THR A 131 -7.91 -9.96 -12.87
N ASP A 132 -8.25 -11.23 -12.67
CA ASP A 132 -8.27 -12.20 -13.75
C ASP A 132 -9.31 -11.82 -14.82
N THR A 133 -10.47 -11.36 -14.38
CA THR A 133 -11.57 -10.99 -15.28
C THR A 133 -11.22 -9.76 -16.12
N VAL A 134 -10.55 -8.78 -15.53
CA VAL A 134 -10.14 -7.57 -16.25
C VAL A 134 -9.17 -7.90 -17.36
N LEU A 135 -8.19 -8.76 -17.08
CA LEU A 135 -7.26 -9.22 -18.12
C LEU A 135 -7.99 -9.91 -19.25
N ASN A 136 -8.98 -10.75 -18.94
CA ASN A 136 -9.77 -11.43 -19.95
C ASN A 136 -10.65 -10.47 -20.75
N ILE A 137 -11.25 -9.48 -20.10
CA ILE A 137 -12.06 -8.48 -20.77
C ILE A 137 -11.20 -7.69 -21.76
N TRP A 138 -10.02 -7.24 -21.33
CA TRP A 138 -9.12 -6.49 -22.21
C TRP A 138 -8.61 -7.33 -23.38
N ALA A 139 -8.40 -8.60 -23.16
CA ALA A 139 -7.94 -9.49 -24.22
C ALA A 139 -9.04 -9.73 -25.25
N ASN A 140 -10.31 -9.62 -24.88
CA ASN A 140 -11.45 -9.86 -25.74
C ASN A 140 -12.01 -8.60 -26.40
N ASP A 141 -11.58 -7.43 -25.97
CA ASP A 141 -11.94 -6.16 -26.58
C ASP A 141 -10.95 -5.80 -27.69
#